data_f4edf85a619c20dddbdeff71437abdb1
#
_entry.id   f4edf85a619c20dddbdeff71437abdb1
#
_cell.length_a   1.000
_cell.length_b   1.000
_cell.length_c   1.000
_cell.angle_alpha   90.00
_cell.angle_beta   90.00
_cell.angle_gamma   90.00
#
_symmetry.space_group_name_H-M   'P 1'
#
loop_
_entity.id
_entity.type
_entity.pdbx_description
1 polymer ?
#
loop_
_entity_poly.entity_id
_entity_poly.type
_entity_poly.pdbx_seq_one_letter_code
_entity_poly.pdbx_strand_id
1 'polypeptide(L)'
;MDRSLQGIPASPGVAVGDVHLLLWEVPEVPHRIVSDAEVPEEIERLGRAVERAKERLRHVRDRVEATVGKEEAAIFDVQYSILEDRALIERVEELVRQNLAAERAFDVEMLEWRQRFARHAN
;
A
#
# COMPACT_ATOMS: atom_id res chain seq x y z
N MET A 1 14.48 -25.26 -26.48
CA MET A 1 15.33 -25.65 -25.33
C MET A 1 14.42 -25.90 -24.14
N ASP A 2 14.37 -27.12 -23.70
CA ASP A 2 13.65 -27.45 -22.46
C ASP A 2 14.45 -26.92 -21.27
N ARG A 3 13.85 -26.05 -20.50
CA ARG A 3 14.44 -25.45 -19.30
C ARG A 3 13.68 -25.95 -18.09
N SER A 4 14.36 -26.65 -17.18
CA SER A 4 13.80 -27.07 -15.91
C SER A 4 14.23 -26.11 -14.79
N LEU A 5 13.25 -25.69 -13.98
CA LEU A 5 13.46 -24.85 -12.81
C LEU A 5 12.99 -25.61 -11.58
N GLN A 6 13.77 -25.53 -10.50
CA GLN A 6 13.41 -26.11 -9.23
C GLN A 6 12.81 -25.02 -8.34
N GLY A 7 11.64 -25.30 -7.74
CA GLY A 7 10.91 -24.35 -6.90
C GLY A 7 10.36 -24.99 -5.64
N ILE A 8 9.72 -24.20 -4.79
CA ILE A 8 9.01 -24.66 -3.60
C ILE A 8 7.54 -24.84 -3.99
N PRO A 9 6.95 -26.05 -3.76
CA PRO A 9 5.55 -26.29 -4.10
C PRO A 9 4.63 -25.46 -3.19
N ALA A 10 3.77 -24.63 -3.80
CA ALA A 10 2.77 -23.84 -3.10
C ALA A 10 1.41 -24.54 -3.01
N SER A 11 1.15 -25.51 -3.91
CA SER A 11 -0.05 -26.35 -3.92
C SER A 11 0.29 -27.74 -4.44
N PRO A 12 -0.46 -28.77 -4.04
CA PRO A 12 -0.26 -30.11 -4.57
C PRO A 12 -0.76 -30.26 -6.00
N GLY A 13 -0.14 -31.14 -6.76
CA GLY A 13 -0.57 -31.51 -8.10
C GLY A 13 0.36 -31.05 -9.22
N VAL A 14 -0.08 -31.33 -10.45
CA VAL A 14 0.64 -30.97 -11.69
C VAL A 14 -0.31 -30.18 -12.57
N ALA A 15 0.14 -29.08 -13.12
CA ALA A 15 -0.62 -28.26 -14.07
C ALA A 15 0.21 -27.97 -15.31
N VAL A 16 -0.47 -27.83 -16.46
CA VAL A 16 0.13 -27.42 -17.73
C VAL A 16 -0.61 -26.19 -18.22
N GLY A 17 0.12 -25.13 -18.51
CA GLY A 17 -0.47 -23.87 -18.98
C GLY A 17 0.57 -22.78 -19.12
N ASP A 18 0.11 -21.60 -19.48
CA ASP A 18 0.95 -20.41 -19.56
C ASP A 18 1.40 -19.96 -18.16
N VAL A 19 2.67 -19.59 -18.04
CA VAL A 19 3.24 -19.10 -16.78
C VAL A 19 2.93 -17.61 -16.64
N HIS A 20 2.24 -17.25 -15.57
CA HIS A 20 2.09 -15.86 -15.14
C HIS A 20 3.11 -15.55 -14.06
N LEU A 21 4.04 -14.65 -14.36
CA LEU A 21 5.09 -14.25 -13.43
C LEU A 21 4.60 -13.10 -12.54
N LEU A 22 4.47 -13.35 -11.24
CA LEU A 22 4.12 -12.35 -10.26
C LEU A 22 5.41 -11.80 -9.64
N LEU A 23 5.83 -10.63 -10.11
CA LEU A 23 6.95 -9.91 -9.55
C LEU A 23 6.44 -8.95 -8.47
N TRP A 24 6.91 -9.14 -7.26
CA TRP A 24 6.63 -8.23 -6.16
C TRP A 24 7.76 -7.19 -6.10
N GLU A 25 7.52 -6.04 -6.71
CA GLU A 25 8.42 -4.89 -6.59
C GLU A 25 7.81 -3.90 -5.59
N VAL A 26 8.57 -3.57 -4.55
CA VAL A 26 8.23 -2.44 -3.69
C VAL A 26 8.61 -1.17 -4.45
N PRO A 27 7.67 -0.26 -4.73
CA PRO A 27 7.99 0.98 -5.42
C PRO A 27 9.08 1.76 -4.66
N GLU A 28 10.09 2.20 -5.38
CA GLU A 28 11.08 3.09 -4.81
C GLU A 28 10.45 4.46 -4.55
N VAL A 29 10.55 4.92 -3.31
CA VAL A 29 10.00 6.21 -2.90
C VAL A 29 11.04 7.29 -3.14
N PRO A 30 10.80 8.24 -4.06
CA PRO A 30 11.77 9.28 -4.37
C PRO A 30 12.05 10.19 -3.17
N HIS A 31 13.32 10.55 -3.00
CA HIS A 31 13.76 11.52 -2.01
C HIS A 31 13.66 12.93 -2.58
N ARG A 32 12.44 13.50 -2.54
CA ARG A 32 12.18 14.88 -2.97
C ARG A 32 11.93 15.76 -1.74
N ILE A 33 12.52 16.93 -1.75
CA ILE A 33 12.29 17.99 -0.77
C ILE A 33 11.30 18.99 -1.36
N VAL A 34 10.35 19.42 -0.56
CA VAL A 34 9.32 20.39 -0.91
C VAL A 34 9.69 21.73 -0.26
N SER A 35 9.63 22.81 -1.01
CA SER A 35 9.83 24.16 -0.44
C SER A 35 8.61 24.59 0.38
N ASP A 36 8.80 25.56 1.29
CA ASP A 36 7.71 26.06 2.14
C ASP A 36 6.53 26.60 1.31
N ALA A 37 6.80 27.19 0.15
CA ALA A 37 5.78 27.69 -0.77
C ALA A 37 4.95 26.57 -1.41
N GLU A 38 5.52 25.38 -1.58
CA GLU A 38 4.86 24.22 -2.20
C GLU A 38 4.10 23.35 -1.18
N VAL A 39 4.35 23.52 0.12
CA VAL A 39 3.71 22.71 1.18
C VAL A 39 2.19 22.66 1.07
N PRO A 40 1.46 23.77 0.88
CA PRO A 40 -0.01 23.71 0.76
C PRO A 40 -0.49 22.84 -0.41
N GLU A 41 0.14 22.98 -1.57
CA GLU A 41 -0.19 22.17 -2.76
C GLU A 41 0.15 20.68 -2.54
N GLU A 42 1.23 20.40 -1.86
CA GLU A 42 1.64 19.05 -1.55
C GLU A 42 0.67 18.36 -0.57
N ILE A 43 0.12 19.07 0.42
CA ILE A 43 -0.92 18.58 1.31
C ILE A 43 -2.21 18.27 0.53
N GLU A 44 -2.61 19.17 -0.39
CA GLU A 44 -3.76 18.89 -1.27
C GLU A 44 -3.51 17.67 -2.17
N ARG A 45 -2.30 17.51 -2.68
CA ARG A 45 -1.89 16.35 -3.48
C ARG A 45 -2.01 15.06 -2.66
N LEU A 46 -1.56 15.08 -1.41
CA LEU A 46 -1.73 13.96 -0.48
C LEU A 46 -3.22 13.60 -0.30
N GLY A 47 -4.06 14.60 0.00
CA GLY A 47 -5.50 14.38 0.18
C GLY A 47 -6.15 13.74 -1.06
N ARG A 48 -5.86 14.27 -2.25
CA ARG A 48 -6.35 13.67 -3.51
C ARG A 48 -5.85 12.25 -3.73
N ALA A 49 -4.62 11.95 -3.34
CA ALA A 49 -4.06 10.61 -3.46
C ALA A 49 -4.73 9.62 -2.50
N VAL A 50 -4.99 10.03 -1.26
CA VAL A 50 -5.70 9.22 -0.26
C VAL A 50 -7.12 8.89 -0.74
N GLU A 51 -7.88 9.88 -1.23
CA GLU A 51 -9.23 9.63 -1.74
C GLU A 51 -9.26 8.70 -2.95
N ARG A 52 -8.32 8.84 -3.89
CA ARG A 52 -8.18 7.90 -5.01
C ARG A 52 -7.82 6.49 -4.55
N ALA A 53 -6.97 6.36 -3.53
CA ALA A 53 -6.61 5.06 -2.97
C ALA A 53 -7.80 4.39 -2.30
N LYS A 54 -8.60 5.13 -1.54
CA LYS A 54 -9.85 4.65 -0.93
C LYS A 54 -10.85 4.16 -1.99
N GLU A 55 -11.05 4.94 -3.03
CA GLU A 55 -11.94 4.57 -4.13
C GLU A 55 -11.47 3.29 -4.83
N ARG A 56 -10.17 3.18 -5.08
CA ARG A 56 -9.56 1.99 -5.67
C ARG A 56 -9.72 0.76 -4.78
N LEU A 57 -9.54 0.91 -3.47
CA LEU A 57 -9.74 -0.19 -2.50
C LEU A 57 -11.18 -0.67 -2.48
N ARG A 58 -12.17 0.24 -2.50
CA ARG A 58 -13.59 -0.15 -2.59
C ARG A 58 -13.85 -0.96 -3.86
N HIS A 59 -13.34 -0.49 -4.99
CA HIS A 59 -13.52 -1.18 -6.27
C HIS A 59 -12.88 -2.58 -6.30
N VAL A 60 -11.69 -2.72 -5.74
CA VAL A 60 -11.02 -4.03 -5.62
C VAL A 60 -11.79 -4.94 -4.65
N ARG A 61 -12.21 -4.41 -3.50
CA ARG A 61 -13.03 -5.13 -2.52
C ARG A 61 -14.30 -5.70 -3.13
N ASP A 62 -15.06 -4.87 -3.84
CA ASP A 62 -16.32 -5.28 -4.45
C ASP A 62 -16.09 -6.37 -5.51
N ARG A 63 -15.03 -6.27 -6.28
CA ARG A 63 -14.64 -7.30 -7.25
C ARG A 63 -14.28 -8.61 -6.57
N VAL A 64 -13.49 -8.57 -5.51
CA VAL A 64 -13.09 -9.77 -4.75
C VAL A 64 -14.31 -10.39 -4.08
N GLU A 65 -15.20 -9.59 -3.49
CA GLU A 65 -16.45 -10.08 -2.90
C GLU A 65 -17.31 -10.83 -3.94
N ALA A 66 -17.41 -10.29 -5.15
CA ALA A 66 -18.20 -10.90 -6.23
C ALA A 66 -17.58 -12.18 -6.81
N THR A 67 -16.25 -12.33 -6.79
CA THR A 67 -15.54 -13.43 -7.47
C THR A 67 -14.99 -14.49 -6.53
N VAL A 68 -14.63 -14.12 -5.32
CA VAL A 68 -13.97 -15.03 -4.36
C VAL A 68 -14.85 -15.22 -3.11
N GLY A 69 -15.28 -14.14 -2.49
CA GLY A 69 -16.16 -14.18 -1.33
C GLY A 69 -15.99 -12.98 -0.40
N LYS A 70 -16.93 -12.88 0.52
CA LYS A 70 -17.01 -11.77 1.47
C LYS A 70 -15.89 -11.82 2.52
N GLU A 71 -15.49 -13.03 2.93
CA GLU A 71 -14.44 -13.20 3.94
C GLU A 71 -13.09 -12.73 3.40
N GLU A 72 -12.78 -13.08 2.15
CA GLU A 72 -11.54 -12.67 1.49
C GLU A 72 -11.53 -11.18 1.18
N ALA A 73 -12.69 -10.60 0.90
CA ALA A 73 -12.83 -9.17 0.66
C ALA A 73 -12.62 -8.32 1.93
N ALA A 74 -12.82 -8.89 3.12
CA ALA A 74 -12.71 -8.15 4.38
C ALA A 74 -11.31 -7.58 4.66
N ILE A 75 -10.25 -8.11 4.06
CA ILE A 75 -8.90 -7.55 4.20
C ILE A 75 -8.81 -6.13 3.65
N PHE A 76 -9.58 -5.81 2.61
CA PHE A 76 -9.61 -4.47 2.02
C PHE A 76 -10.34 -3.45 2.91
N ASP A 77 -11.27 -3.91 3.76
CA ASP A 77 -11.92 -3.05 4.76
C ASP A 77 -10.91 -2.58 5.82
N VAL A 78 -9.97 -3.44 6.22
CA VAL A 78 -8.87 -3.08 7.13
C VAL A 78 -7.95 -2.04 6.47
N GLN A 79 -7.55 -2.26 5.22
CA GLN A 79 -6.70 -1.31 4.49
C GLN A 79 -7.41 0.04 4.29
N TYR A 80 -8.71 0.00 4.02
CA TYR A 80 -9.52 1.20 3.91
C TYR A 80 -9.56 1.99 5.23
N SER A 81 -9.77 1.31 6.36
CA SER A 81 -9.79 1.92 7.69
C SER A 81 -8.46 2.59 8.05
N ILE A 82 -7.32 2.06 7.60
CA ILE A 82 -6.01 2.70 7.78
C ILE A 82 -5.98 4.06 7.07
N LEU A 83 -6.53 4.14 5.85
CA LEU A 83 -6.58 5.41 5.10
C LEU A 83 -7.62 6.39 5.66
N GLU A 84 -8.57 5.94 6.48
CA GLU A 84 -9.52 6.79 7.21
C GLU A 84 -8.99 7.26 8.56
N ASP A 85 -7.88 6.70 9.02
CA ASP A 85 -7.28 7.10 10.30
C ASP A 85 -6.76 8.55 10.20
N ARG A 86 -7.52 9.44 10.82
CA ARG A 86 -7.22 10.86 10.83
C ARG A 86 -5.88 11.16 11.50
N ALA A 87 -5.55 10.43 12.56
CA ALA A 87 -4.28 10.63 13.26
C ALA A 87 -3.09 10.27 12.37
N LEU A 88 -3.20 9.20 11.56
CA LEU A 88 -2.20 8.84 10.57
C LEU A 88 -2.01 9.97 9.54
N ILE A 89 -3.10 10.45 8.96
CA ILE A 89 -3.04 11.49 7.92
C ILE A 89 -2.49 12.81 8.48
N GLU A 90 -2.91 13.23 9.66
CA GLU A 90 -2.39 14.44 10.33
C GLU A 90 -0.87 14.35 10.58
N ARG A 91 -0.36 13.18 10.95
CA ARG A 91 1.10 12.97 11.11
C ARG A 91 1.85 13.03 9.79
N VAL A 92 1.28 12.46 8.73
CA VAL A 92 1.86 12.57 7.39
C VAL A 92 1.89 14.03 6.92
N GLU A 93 0.80 14.78 7.13
CA GLU A 93 0.76 16.21 6.83
C GLU A 93 1.81 17.00 7.62
N GLU A 94 2.04 16.65 8.90
CA GLU A 94 3.06 17.29 9.71
C GLU A 94 4.47 17.07 9.13
N LEU A 95 4.76 15.86 8.65
CA LEU A 95 6.01 15.57 7.95
C LEU A 95 6.12 16.33 6.63
N VAL A 96 5.02 16.54 5.92
CA VAL A 96 5.01 17.40 4.72
C VAL A 96 5.31 18.84 5.09
N ARG A 97 4.78 19.35 6.22
CA ARG A 97 5.13 20.70 6.74
C ARG A 97 6.60 20.84 7.14
N GLN A 98 7.29 19.70 7.35
CA GLN A 98 8.74 19.64 7.55
C GLN A 98 9.51 19.44 6.23
N ASN A 99 8.90 19.83 5.10
CA ASN A 99 9.47 19.80 3.77
C ASN A 99 9.71 18.42 3.15
N LEU A 100 9.10 17.34 3.68
CA LEU A 100 9.10 16.05 3.03
C LEU A 100 8.02 16.01 1.93
N ALA A 101 8.36 15.41 0.79
CA ALA A 101 7.33 15.09 -0.21
C ALA A 101 6.30 14.11 0.36
N ALA A 102 5.05 14.20 -0.06
CA ALA A 102 3.94 13.43 0.50
C ALA A 102 4.17 11.92 0.47
N GLU A 103 4.71 11.37 -0.62
CA GLU A 103 5.08 9.97 -0.75
C GLU A 103 6.15 9.54 0.26
N ARG A 104 7.13 10.38 0.52
CA ARG A 104 8.18 10.11 1.51
C ARG A 104 7.65 10.24 2.92
N ALA A 105 6.83 11.24 3.19
CA ALA A 105 6.18 11.44 4.48
C ALA A 105 5.30 10.22 4.85
N PHE A 106 4.54 9.73 3.88
CA PHE A 106 3.70 8.55 4.07
C PHE A 106 4.54 7.28 4.32
N ASP A 107 5.61 7.08 3.56
CA ASP A 107 6.53 5.95 3.71
C ASP A 107 7.18 5.92 5.10
N VAL A 108 7.66 7.07 5.58
CA VAL A 108 8.26 7.22 6.93
C VAL A 108 7.25 6.85 8.01
N GLU A 109 6.02 7.37 7.96
CA GLU A 109 5.00 7.09 8.96
C GLU A 109 4.57 5.61 8.94
N MET A 110 4.44 5.00 7.76
CA MET A 110 4.11 3.58 7.64
C MET A 110 5.24 2.69 8.17
N LEU A 111 6.49 3.09 8.02
CA LEU A 111 7.64 2.38 8.60
C LEU A 111 7.59 2.39 10.13
N GLU A 112 7.26 3.54 10.74
CA GLU A 112 7.08 3.67 12.18
C GLU A 112 5.89 2.82 12.68
N TRP A 113 4.80 2.80 11.93
CA TRP A 113 3.65 1.96 12.22
C TRP A 113 4.04 0.48 12.26
N ARG A 114 4.72 -0.01 11.24
CA ARG A 114 5.21 -1.39 11.20
C ARG A 114 6.08 -1.73 12.41
N GLN A 115 6.98 -0.84 12.79
CA GLN A 115 7.85 -1.06 13.95
C GLN A 115 7.07 -1.11 15.27
N ARG A 116 6.02 -0.28 15.43
CA ARG A 116 5.15 -0.32 16.60
C ARG A 116 4.39 -1.64 16.69
N PHE A 117 3.78 -2.09 15.61
CA PHE A 117 3.09 -3.39 15.58
C PHE A 117 4.03 -4.56 15.87
N ALA A 118 5.23 -4.58 15.29
CA ALA A 118 6.20 -5.63 15.53
C ALA A 118 6.63 -5.72 17.02
N ARG A 119 6.66 -4.60 17.73
CA ARG A 119 6.98 -4.57 19.17
C ARG A 119 5.84 -5.05 20.07
N HIS A 120 4.59 -4.98 19.63
CA HIS A 120 3.42 -5.43 20.40
C HIS A 120 3.04 -6.89 20.10
N ALA A 121 3.62 -7.49 19.07
CA ALA A 121 3.39 -8.89 18.69
C ALA A 121 4.33 -9.89 19.41
N ASN A 122 5.24 -9.40 20.27
CA ASN A 122 6.09 -10.19 21.18
C ASN A 122 5.59 -9.95 22.64
#